data_23e9fbaa9d98a29936cffa55a5919137
#
_entry.id   23e9fbaa9d98a29936cffa55a5919137
#
_cell.length_a   1.000
_cell.length_b   1.000
_cell.length_c   1.000
_cell.angle_alpha   90.00
_cell.angle_beta   90.00
_cell.angle_gamma   90.00
#
_symmetry.space_group_name_H-M   'P 1'
#
loop_
_entity.id
_entity.type
_entity.pdbx_description
1 polymer ?
#
loop_
_entity_poly.entity_id
_entity_poly.type
_entity_poly.pdbx_seq_one_letter_code
_entity_poly.pdbx_strand_id
1 'polypeptide(L)'
;MKKKGYSESTIRAAVKTLRHLARNCNLLNPESFLNYNAIAKYGDNRRCHILDDVARFKSLNLPFQRPRHRVIEKLPFIPLETEIDALIAGVNPKTSVFMRIVKETWARAGEIWALKWTDFDLNRGTVTITPEKGSRPRLKKLRAETIAALLKLPRHGKFVFHKDNANPYESYDDFYRYYCMQRAKIADKLQNQNLRRISFKTLRHFGATKRYHETKDILHVMQELGHRSIKNTLIYTQLVKFESDEFLCKIAKTVDEARALVESGFDYVTDVEGLKLLRKRK
;
A
#
# COMPACT_ATOMS: atom_id res chain seq x y z
N MET A 1 -21.81 -17.98 6.25
CA MET A 1 -20.99 -16.76 6.37
C MET A 1 -21.77 -15.50 5.98
N LYS A 2 -22.51 -15.43 4.85
CA LYS A 2 -23.36 -14.26 4.49
C LYS A 2 -24.30 -13.86 5.63
N LYS A 3 -25.07 -14.80 6.19
CA LYS A 3 -25.97 -14.55 7.33
C LYS A 3 -25.28 -14.02 8.60
N LYS A 4 -23.95 -14.12 8.70
CA LYS A 4 -23.14 -13.62 9.84
C LYS A 4 -22.40 -12.32 9.50
N GLY A 5 -22.76 -11.62 8.40
CA GLY A 5 -22.21 -10.33 8.03
C GLY A 5 -20.76 -10.34 7.54
N TYR A 6 -20.20 -11.49 7.15
CA TYR A 6 -18.85 -11.53 6.56
C TYR A 6 -18.83 -10.87 5.17
N SER A 7 -17.78 -10.10 4.89
CA SER A 7 -17.58 -9.49 3.59
C SER A 7 -17.45 -10.53 2.49
N GLU A 8 -17.86 -10.18 1.27
CA GLU A 8 -17.75 -11.06 0.09
C GLU A 8 -16.31 -11.53 -0.14
N SER A 9 -15.33 -10.63 0.01
CA SER A 9 -13.91 -10.97 -0.12
C SER A 9 -13.45 -12.02 0.90
N THR A 10 -13.94 -11.94 2.14
CA THR A 10 -13.65 -12.94 3.19
C THR A 10 -14.27 -14.29 2.86
N ILE A 11 -15.52 -14.28 2.37
CA ILE A 11 -16.22 -15.51 1.97
C ILE A 11 -15.47 -16.19 0.83
N ARG A 12 -15.09 -15.45 -0.21
CA ARG A 12 -14.34 -15.98 -1.36
C ARG A 12 -12.99 -16.56 -0.96
N ALA A 13 -12.24 -15.86 -0.09
CA ALA A 13 -10.97 -16.36 0.42
C ALA A 13 -11.14 -17.67 1.18
N ALA A 14 -12.12 -17.75 2.09
CA ALA A 14 -12.42 -18.97 2.83
C ALA A 14 -12.83 -20.12 1.91
N VAL A 15 -13.72 -19.87 0.93
CA VAL A 15 -14.13 -20.88 -0.06
C VAL A 15 -12.93 -21.40 -0.86
N LYS A 16 -12.04 -20.50 -1.32
CA LYS A 16 -10.82 -20.88 -2.04
C LYS A 16 -9.91 -21.78 -1.17
N THR A 17 -9.74 -21.41 0.09
CA THR A 17 -8.95 -22.20 1.06
C THR A 17 -9.57 -23.57 1.28
N LEU A 18 -10.88 -23.63 1.57
CA LEU A 18 -11.56 -24.90 1.85
C LEU A 18 -11.60 -25.83 0.63
N ARG A 19 -11.83 -25.29 -0.58
CA ARG A 19 -11.74 -26.08 -1.82
C ARG A 19 -10.34 -26.67 -2.06
N HIS A 20 -9.30 -25.87 -1.76
CA HIS A 20 -7.93 -26.36 -1.86
C HIS A 20 -7.66 -27.48 -0.87
N LEU A 21 -8.08 -27.32 0.40
CA LEU A 21 -7.93 -28.35 1.42
C LEU A 21 -8.71 -29.62 1.08
N ALA A 22 -9.96 -29.50 0.62
CA ALA A 22 -10.80 -30.64 0.26
C ALA A 22 -10.21 -31.50 -0.87
N ARG A 23 -9.33 -30.93 -1.70
CA ARG A 23 -8.62 -31.69 -2.75
C ARG A 23 -7.38 -32.42 -2.22
N ASN A 24 -6.86 -32.05 -1.06
CA ASN A 24 -5.57 -32.52 -0.56
C ASN A 24 -5.67 -33.25 0.77
N CYS A 25 -6.77 -33.13 1.50
CA CYS A 25 -6.99 -33.77 2.79
C CYS A 25 -8.48 -33.95 3.08
N ASN A 26 -8.79 -34.82 4.05
CA ASN A 26 -10.16 -34.99 4.52
C ASN A 26 -10.50 -33.89 5.54
N LEU A 27 -11.38 -32.95 5.14
CA LEU A 27 -11.83 -31.83 5.99
C LEU A 27 -12.68 -32.28 7.17
N LEU A 28 -13.29 -33.48 7.12
CA LEU A 28 -14.10 -34.03 8.21
C LEU A 28 -13.25 -34.69 9.29
N ASN A 29 -11.98 -34.96 9.00
CA ASN A 29 -11.02 -35.52 9.95
C ASN A 29 -10.04 -34.41 10.39
N PRO A 30 -10.10 -33.93 11.66
CA PRO A 30 -9.17 -32.93 12.16
C PRO A 30 -7.71 -33.28 11.99
N GLU A 31 -7.33 -34.53 12.26
CA GLU A 31 -5.96 -34.99 12.13
C GLU A 31 -5.45 -34.88 10.67
N SER A 32 -6.27 -35.26 9.70
CA SER A 32 -5.93 -35.18 8.28
C SER A 32 -5.59 -33.76 7.83
N PHE A 33 -6.42 -32.76 8.13
CA PHE A 33 -6.13 -31.38 7.72
C PHE A 33 -5.04 -30.71 8.56
N LEU A 34 -4.88 -31.06 9.83
CA LEU A 34 -3.78 -30.57 10.68
C LEU A 34 -2.43 -31.08 10.17
N ASN A 35 -2.33 -32.38 9.86
CA ASN A 35 -1.14 -32.98 9.27
C ASN A 35 -0.81 -32.33 7.92
N TYR A 36 -1.80 -32.20 7.02
CA TYR A 36 -1.59 -31.49 5.75
C TYR A 36 -1.09 -30.06 5.96
N ASN A 37 -1.70 -29.31 6.88
CA ASN A 37 -1.29 -27.93 7.17
C ASN A 37 0.13 -27.83 7.75
N ALA A 38 0.56 -28.85 8.53
CA ALA A 38 1.89 -28.91 9.13
C ALA A 38 2.99 -29.21 8.10
N ILE A 39 2.75 -30.16 7.16
CA ILE A 39 3.76 -30.59 6.17
C ILE A 39 3.78 -29.73 4.91
N ALA A 40 2.69 -29.06 4.56
CA ALA A 40 2.62 -28.21 3.39
C ALA A 40 3.62 -27.04 3.48
N LYS A 41 4.21 -26.67 2.35
CA LYS A 41 5.20 -25.56 2.25
C LYS A 41 4.53 -24.20 2.41
N TYR A 42 3.88 -23.97 3.55
CA TYR A 42 3.25 -22.69 3.88
C TYR A 42 4.07 -21.95 4.95
N GLY A 43 4.12 -20.61 4.84
CA GLY A 43 4.59 -19.78 5.95
C GLY A 43 3.54 -19.74 7.08
N ASP A 44 3.98 -19.44 8.30
CA ASP A 44 3.15 -19.46 9.52
C ASP A 44 1.88 -18.62 9.42
N ASN A 45 1.96 -17.43 8.82
CA ASN A 45 0.78 -16.60 8.56
C ASN A 45 -0.28 -17.34 7.72
N ARG A 46 0.15 -18.06 6.68
CA ARG A 46 -0.79 -18.82 5.84
C ARG A 46 -1.39 -19.98 6.60
N ARG A 47 -0.59 -20.67 7.41
CA ARG A 47 -1.06 -21.74 8.30
C ARG A 47 -2.13 -21.24 9.27
N CYS A 48 -1.90 -20.09 9.91
CA CYS A 48 -2.88 -19.46 10.78
C CYS A 48 -4.19 -19.16 10.06
N HIS A 49 -4.13 -18.57 8.86
CA HIS A 49 -5.33 -18.24 8.07
C HIS A 49 -6.11 -19.49 7.66
N ILE A 50 -5.43 -20.57 7.30
CA ILE A 50 -6.06 -21.85 6.98
C ILE A 50 -6.85 -22.37 8.20
N LEU A 51 -6.24 -22.36 9.38
CA LEU A 51 -6.90 -22.79 10.61
C LEU A 51 -8.08 -21.87 10.99
N ASP A 52 -7.96 -20.56 10.72
CA ASP A 52 -9.07 -19.61 10.90
C ASP A 52 -10.24 -19.93 9.96
N ASP A 53 -9.95 -20.24 8.69
CA ASP A 53 -10.98 -20.56 7.71
C ASP A 53 -11.68 -21.88 8.06
N VAL A 54 -10.94 -22.90 8.50
CA VAL A 54 -11.51 -24.18 8.97
C VAL A 54 -12.31 -23.97 10.25
N ALA A 55 -11.83 -23.20 11.23
CA ALA A 55 -12.54 -22.90 12.47
C ALA A 55 -13.84 -22.12 12.21
N ARG A 56 -13.87 -21.23 11.22
CA ARG A 56 -15.11 -20.53 10.80
C ARG A 56 -16.13 -21.48 10.18
N PHE A 57 -15.69 -22.59 9.66
CA PHE A 57 -16.54 -23.66 9.12
C PHE A 57 -17.13 -24.53 10.23
N LYS A 58 -17.37 -23.95 11.40
CA LYS A 58 -17.88 -24.59 12.62
C LYS A 58 -19.19 -25.35 12.47
N SER A 59 -19.87 -25.25 11.34
CA SER A 59 -21.04 -26.10 11.05
C SER A 59 -20.70 -27.60 10.99
N LEU A 60 -19.42 -27.95 10.94
CA LEU A 60 -18.95 -29.33 10.99
C LEU A 60 -18.77 -29.87 12.41
N ASN A 61 -18.89 -29.01 13.44
CA ASN A 61 -18.78 -29.38 14.87
C ASN A 61 -17.54 -30.25 15.18
N LEU A 62 -16.43 -30.04 14.45
CA LEU A 62 -15.21 -30.79 14.62
C LEU A 62 -14.39 -30.20 15.78
N PRO A 63 -14.28 -30.90 16.91
CA PRO A 63 -13.40 -30.47 17.99
C PRO A 63 -11.94 -30.68 17.54
N PHE A 64 -11.16 -29.60 17.48
CA PHE A 64 -9.72 -29.69 17.30
C PHE A 64 -9.01 -28.64 18.13
N GLN A 65 -7.84 -29.01 18.65
CA GLN A 65 -6.94 -28.05 19.27
C GLN A 65 -6.20 -27.30 18.19
N ARG A 66 -6.36 -25.96 18.20
CA ARG A 66 -5.71 -25.12 17.24
C ARG A 66 -4.21 -24.97 17.55
N PRO A 67 -3.31 -25.43 16.65
CA PRO A 67 -1.89 -25.19 16.83
C PRO A 67 -1.58 -23.69 16.86
N ARG A 68 -0.66 -23.29 17.74
CA ARG A 68 -0.15 -21.92 17.81
C ARG A 68 1.08 -21.81 16.92
N HIS A 69 0.98 -21.05 15.84
CA HIS A 69 2.13 -20.69 15.02
C HIS A 69 2.67 -19.32 15.45
N ARG A 70 4.00 -19.23 15.55
CA ARG A 70 4.67 -17.96 15.88
C ARG A 70 4.70 -17.11 14.62
N VAL A 71 3.90 -16.05 14.61
CA VAL A 71 3.92 -15.05 13.53
C VAL A 71 5.09 -14.11 13.75
N ILE A 72 6.04 -14.11 12.82
CA ILE A 72 7.17 -13.17 12.83
C ILE A 72 6.77 -11.98 11.97
N GLU A 73 6.69 -10.82 12.59
CA GLU A 73 6.48 -9.56 11.88
C GLU A 73 7.73 -9.20 11.07
N LYS A 74 7.54 -8.92 9.79
CA LYS A 74 8.60 -8.47 8.89
C LYS A 74 8.37 -7.03 8.51
N LEU A 75 9.41 -6.23 8.56
CA LEU A 75 9.36 -4.86 8.07
C LEU A 75 9.06 -4.87 6.54
N PRO A 76 8.17 -4.01 6.08
CA PRO A 76 7.87 -3.90 4.66
C PRO A 76 9.09 -3.36 3.89
N PHE A 77 9.24 -3.82 2.67
CA PHE A 77 10.19 -3.27 1.74
C PHE A 77 9.73 -1.86 1.31
N ILE A 78 10.64 -0.88 1.38
CA ILE A 78 10.41 0.48 0.92
C ILE A 78 11.33 0.73 -0.27
N PRO A 79 10.77 0.92 -1.48
CA PRO A 79 11.55 1.20 -2.69
C PRO A 79 12.03 2.65 -2.72
N LEU A 80 12.98 2.94 -3.60
CA LEU A 80 13.33 4.30 -3.97
C LEU A 80 12.19 4.92 -4.82
N GLU A 81 12.04 6.23 -4.75
CA GLU A 81 11.02 6.94 -5.54
C GLU A 81 11.28 6.77 -7.05
N THR A 82 12.55 6.80 -7.45
CA THR A 82 12.99 6.56 -8.83
C THR A 82 12.59 5.16 -9.36
N GLU A 83 12.62 4.14 -8.51
CA GLU A 83 12.16 2.78 -8.85
C GLU A 83 10.65 2.74 -9.10
N ILE A 84 9.87 3.46 -8.28
CA ILE A 84 8.43 3.59 -8.46
C ILE A 84 8.13 4.32 -9.78
N ASP A 85 8.81 5.42 -10.06
CA ASP A 85 8.60 6.24 -11.25
C ASP A 85 9.01 5.50 -12.53
N ALA A 86 10.08 4.71 -12.48
CA ALA A 86 10.47 3.83 -13.57
C ALA A 86 9.38 2.79 -13.91
N LEU A 87 8.73 2.21 -12.89
CA LEU A 87 7.60 1.32 -13.11
C LEU A 87 6.38 2.05 -13.68
N ILE A 88 6.03 3.22 -13.14
CA ILE A 88 4.91 4.05 -13.62
C ILE A 88 5.09 4.42 -15.10
N ALA A 89 6.33 4.72 -15.52
CA ALA A 89 6.65 5.03 -16.90
C ALA A 89 6.62 3.81 -17.82
N GLY A 90 6.95 2.62 -17.32
CA GLY A 90 7.10 1.41 -18.12
C GLY A 90 5.85 0.56 -18.28
N VAL A 91 4.83 0.73 -17.42
CA VAL A 91 3.58 -0.02 -17.50
C VAL A 91 2.60 0.61 -18.49
N ASN A 92 1.52 -0.14 -18.84
CA ASN A 92 0.47 0.38 -19.72
C ASN A 92 -0.26 1.59 -19.08
N PRO A 93 -0.95 2.43 -19.89
CA PRO A 93 -1.59 3.66 -19.42
C PRO A 93 -2.57 3.45 -18.25
N LYS A 94 -3.39 2.42 -18.28
CA LYS A 94 -4.35 2.11 -17.21
C LYS A 94 -3.64 1.78 -15.90
N THR A 95 -2.62 0.95 -15.94
CA THR A 95 -1.81 0.58 -14.78
C THR A 95 -1.01 1.78 -14.27
N SER A 96 -0.46 2.61 -15.17
CA SER A 96 0.26 3.84 -14.83
C SER A 96 -0.63 4.80 -14.03
N VAL A 97 -1.84 5.08 -14.52
CA VAL A 97 -2.82 5.94 -13.81
C VAL A 97 -3.18 5.33 -12.45
N PHE A 98 -3.44 4.02 -12.39
CA PHE A 98 -3.72 3.33 -11.13
C PHE A 98 -2.59 3.51 -10.12
N MET A 99 -1.33 3.30 -10.54
CA MET A 99 -0.16 3.45 -9.67
C MET A 99 0.06 4.89 -9.22
N ARG A 100 -0.15 5.88 -10.11
CA ARG A 100 -0.08 7.32 -9.77
C ARG A 100 -1.08 7.66 -8.67
N ILE A 101 -2.35 7.25 -8.82
CA ILE A 101 -3.37 7.51 -7.82
C ILE A 101 -3.02 6.82 -6.49
N VAL A 102 -2.53 5.57 -6.49
CA VAL A 102 -2.06 4.90 -5.27
C VAL A 102 -0.89 5.66 -4.64
N LYS A 103 0.11 6.09 -5.45
CA LYS A 103 1.29 6.84 -4.98
C LYS A 103 0.90 8.16 -4.32
N GLU A 104 -0.08 8.87 -4.87
CA GLU A 104 -0.49 10.20 -4.40
C GLU A 104 -1.50 10.15 -3.23
N THR A 105 -2.38 9.15 -3.22
CA THR A 105 -3.44 9.06 -2.20
C THR A 105 -3.12 8.12 -1.05
N TRP A 106 -2.18 7.19 -1.24
CA TRP A 106 -1.85 6.08 -0.34
C TRP A 106 -3.05 5.21 0.02
N ALA A 107 -4.07 5.22 -0.84
CA ALA A 107 -5.25 4.40 -0.68
C ALA A 107 -4.93 2.91 -0.90
N ARG A 108 -5.78 2.04 -0.39
CA ARG A 108 -5.65 0.60 -0.68
C ARG A 108 -5.99 0.33 -2.13
N ALA A 109 -5.35 -0.67 -2.71
CA ALA A 109 -5.60 -1.04 -4.09
C ALA A 109 -7.08 -1.35 -4.39
N GLY A 110 -7.80 -1.98 -3.46
CA GLY A 110 -9.24 -2.23 -3.59
C GLY A 110 -10.07 -0.94 -3.56
N GLU A 111 -9.67 0.06 -2.75
CA GLU A 111 -10.32 1.37 -2.71
C GLU A 111 -10.16 2.08 -4.06
N ILE A 112 -8.97 2.03 -4.68
CA ILE A 112 -8.71 2.61 -6.01
C ILE A 112 -9.43 1.82 -7.12
N TRP A 113 -9.46 0.49 -7.01
CA TRP A 113 -10.16 -0.35 -7.99
C TRP A 113 -11.65 -0.06 -8.08
N ALA A 114 -12.27 0.30 -6.94
CA ALA A 114 -13.68 0.64 -6.83
C ALA A 114 -14.03 2.08 -7.23
N LEU A 115 -13.05 2.92 -7.62
CA LEU A 115 -13.30 4.31 -7.99
C LEU A 115 -14.21 4.44 -9.20
N LYS A 116 -15.16 5.34 -9.07
CA LYS A 116 -16.07 5.76 -10.14
C LYS A 116 -15.61 7.10 -10.69
N TRP A 117 -16.00 7.41 -11.91
CA TRP A 117 -15.77 8.74 -12.50
C TRP A 117 -16.40 9.87 -11.68
N THR A 118 -17.49 9.60 -10.96
CA THR A 118 -18.17 10.55 -10.09
C THR A 118 -17.42 10.83 -8.78
N ASP A 119 -16.41 10.04 -8.43
CA ASP A 119 -15.60 10.25 -7.23
C ASP A 119 -14.52 11.33 -7.45
N PHE A 120 -14.35 11.80 -8.69
CA PHE A 120 -13.36 12.82 -9.06
C PHE A 120 -14.01 14.19 -9.25
N ASP A 121 -13.50 15.19 -8.54
CA ASP A 121 -13.73 16.60 -8.84
C ASP A 121 -12.55 17.11 -9.68
N LEU A 122 -12.75 17.13 -11.00
CA LEU A 122 -11.71 17.51 -11.95
C LEU A 122 -11.36 19.00 -11.88
N ASN A 123 -12.30 19.86 -11.45
CA ASN A 123 -12.07 21.29 -11.31
C ASN A 123 -11.14 21.59 -10.13
N ARG A 124 -11.35 20.88 -9.02
CA ARG A 124 -10.52 21.00 -7.82
C ARG A 124 -9.30 20.09 -7.83
N GLY A 125 -9.24 19.15 -8.77
CA GLY A 125 -8.17 18.15 -8.82
C GLY A 125 -8.19 17.19 -7.64
N THR A 126 -9.38 16.81 -7.17
CA THR A 126 -9.51 15.96 -5.99
C THR A 126 -10.23 14.67 -6.28
N VAL A 127 -10.00 13.67 -5.44
CA VAL A 127 -10.68 12.38 -5.48
C VAL A 127 -11.18 11.99 -4.08
N THR A 128 -12.43 11.55 -4.01
CA THR A 128 -13.05 11.01 -2.80
C THR A 128 -12.78 9.51 -2.71
N ILE A 129 -12.07 9.07 -1.69
CA ILE A 129 -11.78 7.65 -1.45
C ILE A 129 -12.82 7.07 -0.49
N THR A 130 -13.68 6.21 -1.04
CA THR A 130 -14.63 5.43 -0.24
C THR A 130 -13.89 4.29 0.47
N PRO A 131 -14.05 4.15 1.80
CA PRO A 131 -13.26 3.20 2.56
C PRO A 131 -13.66 1.75 2.30
N GLU A 132 -12.65 0.88 2.23
CA GLU A 132 -12.77 -0.56 2.33
C GLU A 132 -12.33 -1.02 3.74
N LYS A 133 -12.90 -2.11 4.25
CA LYS A 133 -12.45 -2.75 5.50
C LYS A 133 -12.45 -1.83 6.73
N GLY A 134 -13.42 -0.95 6.85
CA GLY A 134 -13.60 -0.12 8.04
C GLY A 134 -12.60 1.03 8.20
N SER A 135 -11.88 1.46 7.16
CA SER A 135 -11.14 2.73 7.19
C SER A 135 -12.08 3.94 7.19
N ARG A 136 -11.50 5.15 7.32
CA ARG A 136 -12.26 6.41 7.22
C ARG A 136 -12.29 6.89 5.77
N PRO A 137 -13.37 7.55 5.31
CA PRO A 137 -13.41 8.22 4.02
C PRO A 137 -12.37 9.36 3.99
N ARG A 138 -11.83 9.64 2.81
CA ARG A 138 -10.76 10.62 2.63
C ARG A 138 -10.95 11.38 1.33
N LEU A 139 -10.75 12.68 1.37
CA LEU A 139 -10.57 13.51 0.19
C LEU A 139 -9.08 13.70 -0.06
N LYS A 140 -8.61 13.44 -1.27
CA LYS A 140 -7.20 13.54 -1.65
C LYS A 140 -7.03 14.40 -2.89
N LYS A 141 -5.99 15.23 -2.90
CA LYS A 141 -5.59 16.01 -4.06
C LYS A 141 -4.73 15.16 -4.98
N LEU A 142 -4.94 15.28 -6.28
CA LEU A 142 -4.15 14.65 -7.33
C LEU A 142 -3.34 15.69 -8.08
N ARG A 143 -2.19 15.31 -8.58
CA ARG A 143 -1.36 16.15 -9.43
C ARG A 143 -2.00 16.33 -10.81
N ALA A 144 -1.74 17.47 -11.44
CA ALA A 144 -2.28 17.79 -12.76
C ALA A 144 -1.92 16.71 -13.81
N GLU A 145 -0.70 16.17 -13.75
CA GLU A 145 -0.25 15.12 -14.66
C GLU A 145 -1.05 13.82 -14.50
N THR A 146 -1.46 13.49 -13.26
CA THR A 146 -2.28 12.31 -12.98
C THR A 146 -3.69 12.50 -13.50
N ILE A 147 -4.26 13.70 -13.35
CA ILE A 147 -5.56 14.06 -13.89
C ILE A 147 -5.53 14.01 -15.43
N ALA A 148 -4.50 14.60 -16.06
CA ALA A 148 -4.34 14.58 -17.51
C ALA A 148 -4.20 13.14 -18.04
N ALA A 149 -3.48 12.27 -17.33
CA ALA A 149 -3.38 10.86 -17.68
C ALA A 149 -4.70 10.10 -17.48
N LEU A 150 -5.44 10.42 -16.41
CA LEU A 150 -6.76 9.84 -16.12
C LEU A 150 -7.76 10.17 -17.24
N LEU A 151 -7.79 11.42 -17.70
CA LEU A 151 -8.71 11.88 -18.74
C LEU A 151 -8.47 11.20 -20.09
N LYS A 152 -7.26 10.67 -20.34
CA LYS A 152 -6.95 9.89 -21.55
C LYS A 152 -7.44 8.45 -21.49
N LEU A 153 -7.91 7.97 -20.32
CA LEU A 153 -8.45 6.62 -20.22
C LEU A 153 -9.85 6.54 -20.87
N PRO A 154 -10.16 5.44 -21.55
CA PRO A 154 -11.48 5.24 -22.15
C PRO A 154 -12.56 5.10 -21.07
N ARG A 155 -13.70 5.77 -21.25
CA ARG A 155 -14.85 5.72 -20.34
C ARG A 155 -15.86 4.69 -20.87
N HIS A 156 -15.84 3.47 -20.32
CA HIS A 156 -16.74 2.39 -20.72
C HIS A 156 -17.89 2.11 -19.74
N GLY A 157 -18.04 2.93 -18.70
CA GLY A 157 -19.06 2.76 -17.66
C GLY A 157 -18.83 3.69 -16.49
N LYS A 158 -19.44 3.36 -15.36
CA LYS A 158 -19.33 4.18 -14.13
C LYS A 158 -17.96 4.05 -13.43
N PHE A 159 -17.32 2.89 -13.55
CA PHE A 159 -16.02 2.63 -12.92
C PHE A 159 -14.85 3.02 -13.82
N VAL A 160 -13.75 3.49 -13.21
CA VAL A 160 -12.55 3.89 -13.95
C VAL A 160 -11.74 2.68 -14.43
N PHE A 161 -11.62 1.66 -13.58
CA PHE A 161 -10.66 0.58 -13.77
C PHE A 161 -11.27 -0.76 -14.21
N HIS A 162 -12.59 -0.92 -14.17
CA HIS A 162 -13.24 -2.15 -14.62
C HIS A 162 -14.62 -1.85 -15.27
N LYS A 163 -15.14 -2.83 -15.98
CA LYS A 163 -16.48 -2.73 -16.59
C LYS A 163 -17.57 -2.89 -15.53
N ASP A 164 -18.71 -2.25 -15.73
CA ASP A 164 -19.83 -2.27 -14.78
C ASP A 164 -20.38 -3.68 -14.52
N ASN A 165 -20.40 -4.53 -15.55
CA ASN A 165 -20.91 -5.90 -15.45
C ASN A 165 -19.84 -6.93 -15.10
N ALA A 166 -18.58 -6.52 -14.89
CA ALA A 166 -17.50 -7.43 -14.51
C ALA A 166 -17.59 -7.77 -13.03
N ASN A 167 -17.25 -9.01 -12.68
CA ASN A 167 -16.99 -9.36 -11.29
C ASN A 167 -15.75 -8.57 -10.80
N PRO A 168 -15.89 -7.62 -9.86
CA PRO A 168 -14.82 -6.72 -9.51
C PRO A 168 -13.59 -7.44 -8.90
N TYR A 169 -13.79 -8.58 -8.27
CA TYR A 169 -12.69 -9.35 -7.66
C TYR A 169 -11.89 -10.13 -8.69
N GLU A 170 -12.56 -10.79 -9.64
CA GLU A 170 -11.89 -11.56 -10.72
C GLU A 170 -11.16 -10.62 -11.66
N SER A 171 -11.78 -9.53 -12.04
CA SER A 171 -11.16 -8.52 -12.91
C SER A 171 -9.99 -7.81 -12.22
N TYR A 172 -10.01 -7.66 -10.87
CA TYR A 172 -8.86 -7.16 -10.13
C TYR A 172 -7.71 -8.17 -10.08
N ASP A 173 -8.02 -9.45 -9.87
CA ASP A 173 -6.99 -10.50 -9.85
C ASP A 173 -6.29 -10.59 -11.22
N ASP A 174 -7.03 -10.47 -12.32
CA ASP A 174 -6.47 -10.44 -13.68
C ASP A 174 -5.64 -9.19 -13.94
N PHE A 175 -6.12 -8.02 -13.52
CA PHE A 175 -5.39 -6.76 -13.60
C PHE A 175 -4.07 -6.82 -12.80
N TYR A 176 -4.12 -7.35 -11.57
CA TYR A 176 -2.94 -7.48 -10.74
C TYR A 176 -1.94 -8.49 -11.32
N ARG A 177 -2.42 -9.60 -11.89
CA ARG A 177 -1.60 -10.60 -12.58
C ARG A 177 -0.89 -9.98 -13.78
N TYR A 178 -1.61 -9.20 -14.57
CA TYR A 178 -1.03 -8.47 -15.71
C TYR A 178 0.02 -7.43 -15.26
N TYR A 179 -0.25 -6.69 -14.20
CA TYR A 179 0.76 -5.81 -13.59
C TYR A 179 2.02 -6.58 -13.19
N CYS A 180 1.88 -7.74 -12.56
CA CYS A 180 3.04 -8.57 -12.18
C CYS A 180 3.88 -8.99 -13.39
N MET A 181 3.25 -9.31 -14.53
CA MET A 181 3.95 -9.62 -15.78
C MET A 181 4.69 -8.41 -16.34
N GLN A 182 4.06 -7.23 -16.40
CA GLN A 182 4.69 -6.00 -16.85
C GLN A 182 5.87 -5.63 -15.97
N ARG A 183 5.67 -5.65 -14.65
CA ARG A 183 6.71 -5.36 -13.65
C ARG A 183 7.92 -6.27 -13.83
N ALA A 184 7.71 -7.57 -14.06
CA ALA A 184 8.79 -8.51 -14.30
C ALA A 184 9.61 -8.13 -15.56
N LYS A 185 8.92 -7.84 -16.67
CA LYS A 185 9.57 -7.40 -17.92
C LYS A 185 10.39 -6.12 -17.74
N ILE A 186 9.85 -5.14 -16.98
CA ILE A 186 10.55 -3.89 -16.71
C ILE A 186 11.76 -4.14 -15.80
N ALA A 187 11.63 -4.98 -14.78
CA ALA A 187 12.73 -5.35 -13.89
C ALA A 187 13.89 -5.99 -14.68
N ASP A 188 13.60 -6.88 -15.62
CA ASP A 188 14.61 -7.51 -16.48
C ASP A 188 15.24 -6.50 -17.43
N LYS A 189 14.42 -5.66 -18.07
CA LYS A 189 14.90 -4.62 -19.00
C LYS A 189 15.84 -3.61 -18.30
N LEU A 190 15.52 -3.23 -17.07
CA LEU A 190 16.32 -2.26 -16.28
C LEU A 190 17.37 -2.95 -15.39
N GLN A 191 17.49 -4.26 -15.44
CA GLN A 191 18.39 -5.08 -14.62
C GLN A 191 18.29 -4.77 -13.13
N ASN A 192 17.08 -4.39 -12.66
CA ASN A 192 16.80 -4.05 -11.27
C ASN A 192 15.78 -5.03 -10.66
N GLN A 193 16.26 -6.02 -9.92
CA GLN A 193 15.41 -7.05 -9.30
C GLN A 193 14.55 -6.49 -8.14
N ASN A 194 14.89 -5.34 -7.56
CA ASN A 194 14.06 -4.70 -6.54
C ASN A 194 12.67 -4.33 -7.08
N LEU A 195 12.57 -3.99 -8.37
CA LEU A 195 11.31 -3.67 -9.01
C LEU A 195 10.29 -4.80 -8.88
N ARG A 196 10.73 -6.08 -8.88
CA ARG A 196 9.86 -7.25 -8.70
C ARG A 196 9.18 -7.29 -7.33
N ARG A 197 9.72 -6.59 -6.33
CA ARG A 197 9.19 -6.52 -4.97
C ARG A 197 8.12 -5.43 -4.81
N ILE A 198 8.00 -4.51 -5.78
CA ILE A 198 7.06 -3.38 -5.71
C ILE A 198 5.66 -3.86 -6.06
N SER A 199 4.79 -3.93 -5.07
CA SER A 199 3.35 -4.17 -5.20
C SER A 199 2.58 -2.86 -4.99
N PHE A 200 1.28 -2.82 -5.28
CA PHE A 200 0.46 -1.65 -4.96
C PHE A 200 0.44 -1.35 -3.45
N LYS A 201 0.53 -2.39 -2.61
CA LYS A 201 0.67 -2.21 -1.15
C LYS A 201 2.00 -1.53 -0.80
N THR A 202 3.06 -1.83 -1.53
CA THR A 202 4.39 -1.23 -1.35
C THR A 202 4.37 0.28 -1.61
N LEU A 203 3.61 0.75 -2.61
CA LEU A 203 3.42 2.19 -2.86
C LEU A 203 2.78 2.90 -1.66
N ARG A 204 1.80 2.27 -1.02
CA ARG A 204 1.18 2.80 0.20
C ARG A 204 2.18 2.83 1.36
N HIS A 205 3.00 1.79 1.52
CA HIS A 205 4.05 1.79 2.53
C HIS A 205 5.07 2.89 2.28
N PHE A 206 5.51 3.06 1.03
CA PHE A 206 6.43 4.13 0.64
C PHE A 206 5.86 5.52 1.01
N GLY A 207 4.63 5.83 0.60
CA GLY A 207 4.01 7.13 0.88
C GLY A 207 3.87 7.40 2.38
N ALA A 208 3.40 6.40 3.15
CA ALA A 208 3.25 6.53 4.59
C ALA A 208 4.59 6.72 5.31
N THR A 209 5.63 6.00 4.89
CA THR A 209 6.98 6.13 5.46
C THR A 209 7.58 7.49 5.13
N LYS A 210 7.47 7.93 3.85
CA LYS A 210 7.94 9.25 3.40
C LYS A 210 7.28 10.35 4.23
N ARG A 211 5.94 10.30 4.37
CA ARG A 211 5.19 11.32 5.14
C ARG A 211 5.56 11.33 6.61
N TYR A 212 5.77 10.17 7.22
CA TYR A 212 6.24 10.10 8.60
C TYR A 212 7.62 10.75 8.75
N HIS A 213 8.54 10.52 7.83
CA HIS A 213 9.85 11.15 7.85
C HIS A 213 9.80 12.66 7.69
N GLU A 214 8.89 13.17 6.84
CA GLU A 214 8.68 14.60 6.63
C GLU A 214 8.09 15.29 7.85
N THR A 215 7.08 14.69 8.49
CA THR A 215 6.29 15.35 9.53
C THR A 215 6.68 14.93 10.94
N LYS A 216 7.25 13.73 11.13
CA LYS A 216 7.45 13.04 12.42
C LYS A 216 6.16 12.88 13.23
N ASP A 217 5.02 13.11 12.62
CA ASP A 217 3.69 13.00 13.23
C ASP A 217 2.98 11.74 12.78
N ILE A 218 2.97 10.73 13.65
CA ILE A 218 2.33 9.43 13.38
C ILE A 218 0.80 9.53 13.37
N LEU A 219 0.22 10.49 14.10
CA LEU A 219 -1.23 10.69 14.10
C LEU A 219 -1.69 11.32 12.80
N HIS A 220 -0.92 12.25 12.25
CA HIS A 220 -1.15 12.80 10.92
C HIS A 220 -1.10 11.69 9.86
N VAL A 221 -0.06 10.84 9.88
CA VAL A 221 0.03 9.69 8.95
C VAL A 221 -1.14 8.73 9.12
N MET A 222 -1.58 8.47 10.35
CA MET A 222 -2.74 7.63 10.62
C MET A 222 -4.03 8.19 9.98
N GLN A 223 -4.26 9.49 10.09
CA GLN A 223 -5.40 10.19 9.47
C GLN A 223 -5.33 10.12 7.95
N GLU A 224 -4.18 10.43 7.37
CA GLU A 224 -3.91 10.38 5.95
C GLU A 224 -4.17 8.99 5.34
N LEU A 225 -3.81 7.92 6.05
CA LEU A 225 -4.05 6.53 5.68
C LEU A 225 -5.51 6.08 5.94
N GLY A 226 -6.27 6.84 6.73
CA GLY A 226 -7.60 6.47 7.19
C GLY A 226 -7.61 5.30 8.15
N HIS A 227 -6.53 5.06 8.91
CA HIS A 227 -6.49 4.00 9.91
C HIS A 227 -7.33 4.38 11.13
N ARG A 228 -8.05 3.40 11.71
CA ARG A 228 -8.79 3.56 12.98
C ARG A 228 -7.93 3.24 14.19
N SER A 229 -6.89 2.44 14.03
CA SER A 229 -5.98 2.04 15.10
C SER A 229 -4.56 2.46 14.77
N ILE A 230 -3.91 3.12 15.74
CA ILE A 230 -2.52 3.54 15.63
C ILE A 230 -1.57 2.35 15.46
N LYS A 231 -1.90 1.18 16.02
CA LYS A 231 -1.08 -0.04 15.89
C LYS A 231 -0.73 -0.38 14.44
N ASN A 232 -1.67 -0.14 13.51
CA ASN A 232 -1.45 -0.38 12.09
C ASN A 232 -0.52 0.65 11.42
N THR A 233 -0.22 1.74 12.11
CA THR A 233 0.60 2.85 11.60
C THR A 233 1.99 2.85 12.21
N LEU A 234 2.14 2.32 13.44
CA LEU A 234 3.41 2.29 14.16
C LEU A 234 4.56 1.61 13.41
N ILE A 235 4.25 0.69 12.50
CA ILE A 235 5.27 0.05 11.65
C ILE A 235 6.11 1.07 10.87
N TYR A 236 5.56 2.23 10.54
CA TYR A 236 6.26 3.26 9.78
C TYR A 236 7.29 4.04 10.62
N THR A 237 7.20 3.98 11.94
CA THR A 237 8.20 4.60 12.84
C THR A 237 9.52 3.83 12.85
N GLN A 238 9.47 2.54 12.50
CA GLN A 238 10.64 1.65 12.50
C GLN A 238 11.34 1.60 11.13
N LEU A 239 10.73 2.20 10.10
CA LEU A 239 11.22 2.12 8.74
C LEU A 239 12.21 3.27 8.46
N VAL A 240 13.36 2.86 8.03
CA VAL A 240 14.50 3.53 7.39
C VAL A 240 14.58 5.06 7.48
N LYS A 241 15.75 5.52 7.90
CA LYS A 241 16.24 6.88 7.57
C LYS A 241 16.39 6.94 6.04
N PHE A 242 15.55 7.73 5.37
CA PHE A 242 15.83 8.12 3.99
C PHE A 242 17.11 8.98 4.03
N GLU A 243 18.01 8.81 3.08
CA GLU A 243 19.19 9.68 2.90
C GLU A 243 18.83 11.16 2.76
N SER A 244 17.55 11.48 2.57
CA SER A 244 17.02 12.84 2.51
C SER A 244 16.79 13.54 3.87
N ASP A 245 17.13 12.94 5.00
CA ASP A 245 17.24 13.64 6.29
C ASP A 245 18.46 14.58 6.31
N GLU A 246 19.08 14.81 5.16
CA GLU A 246 20.17 15.77 5.00
C GLU A 246 19.63 17.20 5.11
N PHE A 247 20.22 17.91 6.03
CA PHE A 247 20.06 19.35 6.11
C PHE A 247 20.81 20.00 4.94
N LEU A 248 20.14 20.92 4.27
CA LEU A 248 20.83 21.85 3.39
C LEU A 248 21.58 22.84 4.27
N CYS A 249 22.88 22.75 4.32
CA CYS A 249 23.71 23.70 5.07
C CYS A 249 24.18 24.82 4.14
N LYS A 250 24.07 26.05 4.60
CA LYS A 250 24.65 27.23 3.94
C LYS A 250 25.46 28.04 4.95
N ILE A 251 26.45 28.72 4.44
CA ILE A 251 27.33 29.60 5.22
C ILE A 251 26.99 31.02 4.86
N ALA A 252 26.74 31.85 5.88
CA ALA A 252 26.61 33.31 5.72
C ALA A 252 27.89 33.98 6.21
N LYS A 253 28.44 34.84 5.39
CA LYS A 253 29.63 35.66 5.68
C LYS A 253 29.28 37.02 6.24
N THR A 254 28.06 37.50 5.96
CA THR A 254 27.56 38.78 6.40
C THR A 254 26.23 38.66 7.15
N VAL A 255 25.83 39.70 7.87
CA VAL A 255 24.57 39.75 8.58
C VAL A 255 23.39 39.73 7.61
N ASP A 256 23.53 40.42 6.46
CA ASP A 256 22.48 40.46 5.46
C ASP A 256 22.25 39.10 4.78
N GLU A 257 23.34 38.38 4.49
CA GLU A 257 23.23 36.98 4.02
C GLU A 257 22.56 36.08 5.05
N ALA A 258 22.92 36.22 6.33
CA ALA A 258 22.30 35.44 7.40
C ALA A 258 20.80 35.74 7.52
N ARG A 259 20.40 37.05 7.41
CA ARG A 259 18.99 37.46 7.40
C ARG A 259 18.24 36.81 6.24
N ALA A 260 18.76 36.93 5.03
CA ALA A 260 18.14 36.33 3.84
C ALA A 260 17.95 34.82 3.94
N LEU A 261 18.92 34.11 4.56
CA LEU A 261 18.83 32.69 4.80
C LEU A 261 17.76 32.35 5.84
N VAL A 262 17.67 33.11 6.94
CA VAL A 262 16.62 32.94 7.97
C VAL A 262 15.24 33.20 7.37
N GLU A 263 15.06 34.25 6.60
CA GLU A 263 13.82 34.57 5.89
C GLU A 263 13.44 33.47 4.89
N SER A 264 14.41 32.78 4.30
CA SER A 264 14.18 31.60 3.44
C SER A 264 14.00 30.30 4.20
N GLY A 265 13.90 30.34 5.54
CA GLY A 265 13.59 29.22 6.43
C GLY A 265 14.78 28.36 6.81
N PHE A 266 15.99 28.94 6.88
CA PHE A 266 17.15 28.28 7.46
C PHE A 266 17.26 28.62 8.96
N ASP A 267 17.54 27.60 9.77
CA ASP A 267 17.82 27.73 11.19
C ASP A 267 19.33 27.95 11.41
N TYR A 268 19.68 28.87 12.32
CA TYR A 268 21.05 29.07 12.74
C TYR A 268 21.55 27.84 13.51
N VAL A 269 22.78 27.38 13.24
CA VAL A 269 23.40 26.25 13.91
C VAL A 269 24.54 26.67 14.83
N THR A 270 25.53 27.35 14.27
CA THR A 270 26.73 27.76 15.01
C THR A 270 27.58 28.75 14.22
N ASP A 271 28.54 29.39 14.89
CA ASP A 271 29.60 30.16 14.26
C ASP A 271 30.89 29.34 14.25
N VAL A 272 31.55 29.32 13.09
CA VAL A 272 32.88 28.72 12.90
C VAL A 272 33.76 29.73 12.21
N GLU A 273 34.85 30.15 12.86
CA GLU A 273 35.83 31.12 12.33
C GLU A 273 35.20 32.41 11.78
N GLY A 274 34.16 32.93 12.49
CA GLY A 274 33.47 34.15 12.08
C GLY A 274 32.43 33.96 10.97
N LEU A 275 32.24 32.73 10.49
CA LEU A 275 31.24 32.36 9.50
C LEU A 275 30.01 31.74 10.18
N LYS A 276 28.80 32.19 9.83
CA LYS A 276 27.55 31.63 10.38
C LYS A 276 27.10 30.44 9.56
N LEU A 277 27.02 29.27 10.18
CA LEU A 277 26.48 28.07 9.57
C LEU A 277 24.96 28.00 9.85
N LEU A 278 24.19 27.96 8.77
CA LEU A 278 22.74 27.80 8.84
C LEU A 278 22.33 26.52 8.13
N ARG A 279 21.27 25.88 8.63
CA ARG A 279 20.71 24.67 8.04
C ARG A 279 19.22 24.83 7.80
N LYS A 280 18.75 24.20 6.74
CA LYS A 280 17.34 24.01 6.47
C LYS A 280 17.10 22.54 6.20
N ARG A 281 16.05 22.01 6.74
CA ARG A 281 15.62 20.65 6.40
C ARG A 281 15.14 20.63 4.95
N LYS A 282 15.66 19.68 4.14
CA LYS A 282 15.18 19.48 2.77
C LYS A 282 13.74 19.03 2.70
#